data_9fdbab37d9e333e665d3b03ea2b8fce0
#
_entry.id   9fdbab37d9e333e665d3b03ea2b8fce0
#
_cell.length_a   1.000
_cell.length_b   1.000
_cell.length_c   1.000
_cell.angle_alpha   90.00
_cell.angle_beta   90.00
_cell.angle_gamma   90.00
#
_symmetry.space_group_name_H-M   'P 1'
#
loop_
_entity.id
_entity.type
_entity.pdbx_description
1 polymer ?
#
loop_
_entity_poly.entity_id
_entity_poly.type
_entity_poly.pdbx_seq_one_letter_code
_entity_poly.pdbx_strand_id
1 'polypeptide(L)'
;MTTLRLTLSAALLLLCSAQTAALTIKEYQDGKNGNRDIRDITTAYMSGMGAAYTWANSELERDRQPLLFCQPRTLALRPDLLTQLLDREIQNPAYRPEHPIEAALIFALKRAFPC
;
A
#
# COMPACT_ATOMS: atom_id res chain seq x y z
N MET A 1 -36.41 -20.67 -27.57
CA MET A 1 -35.93 -20.94 -26.19
C MET A 1 -34.41 -20.81 -26.01
N THR A 2 -33.64 -20.51 -27.02
CA THR A 2 -32.16 -20.40 -26.97
C THR A 2 -31.66 -18.97 -26.66
N THR A 3 -32.50 -17.95 -26.77
CA THR A 3 -32.10 -16.54 -26.58
C THR A 3 -32.14 -16.07 -25.12
N LEU A 4 -32.84 -16.80 -24.23
CA LEU A 4 -32.95 -16.41 -22.82
C LEU A 4 -31.76 -16.80 -21.95
N ARG A 5 -30.94 -17.74 -22.40
CA ARG A 5 -29.74 -18.21 -21.64
C ARG A 5 -28.51 -17.37 -21.84
N LEU A 6 -28.42 -16.57 -22.91
CA LEU A 6 -27.25 -15.72 -23.21
C LEU A 6 -27.26 -14.39 -22.44
N THR A 7 -28.41 -13.93 -22.01
CA THR A 7 -28.54 -12.65 -21.28
C THR A 7 -28.19 -12.76 -19.78
N LEU A 8 -28.33 -13.95 -19.20
CA LEU A 8 -27.99 -14.17 -17.78
C LEU A 8 -26.47 -14.24 -17.53
N SER A 9 -25.70 -14.72 -18.50
CA SER A 9 -24.25 -14.84 -18.38
C SER A 9 -23.53 -13.49 -18.50
N ALA A 10 -24.07 -12.54 -19.25
CA ALA A 10 -23.50 -11.21 -19.39
C ALA A 10 -23.74 -10.33 -18.14
N ALA A 11 -24.85 -10.53 -17.43
CA ALA A 11 -25.13 -9.79 -16.20
C ALA A 11 -24.25 -10.23 -15.02
N LEU A 12 -23.80 -11.49 -15.00
CA LEU A 12 -22.94 -12.00 -13.92
C LEU A 12 -21.48 -11.52 -14.01
N LEU A 13 -21.01 -11.18 -15.20
CA LEU A 13 -19.66 -10.66 -15.44
C LEU A 13 -19.50 -9.19 -15.03
N LEU A 14 -20.57 -8.43 -14.95
CA LEU A 14 -20.56 -7.01 -14.53
C LEU A 14 -20.50 -6.83 -13.00
N LEU A 15 -20.77 -7.86 -12.22
CA LEU A 15 -20.73 -7.82 -10.75
C LEU A 15 -19.35 -8.09 -10.15
N CYS A 16 -18.35 -8.47 -10.96
CA CYS A 16 -16.99 -8.78 -10.49
C CYS A 16 -16.01 -7.61 -10.54
N SER A 17 -16.44 -6.40 -10.87
CA SER A 17 -15.60 -5.21 -10.84
C SER A 17 -15.71 -4.47 -9.50
N ALA A 18 -15.69 -5.18 -8.38
CA ALA A 18 -15.39 -4.56 -7.09
C ALA A 18 -13.91 -4.10 -7.13
N GLN A 19 -13.70 -2.87 -7.50
CA GLN A 19 -12.38 -2.24 -7.40
C GLN A 19 -12.03 -2.14 -5.93
N THR A 20 -11.13 -3.00 -5.46
CA THR A 20 -10.44 -2.79 -4.20
C THR A 20 -9.51 -1.60 -4.41
N ALA A 21 -9.97 -0.41 -4.06
CA ALA A 21 -9.14 0.78 -4.13
C ALA A 21 -8.01 0.68 -3.10
N ALA A 22 -6.76 0.92 -3.51
CA ALA A 22 -5.66 1.16 -2.61
C ALA A 22 -5.97 2.35 -1.68
N LEU A 23 -5.42 2.37 -0.48
CA LEU A 23 -5.62 3.48 0.45
C LEU A 23 -4.96 4.75 -0.12
N THR A 24 -5.74 5.81 -0.28
CA THR A 24 -5.23 7.09 -0.76
C THR A 24 -4.52 7.87 0.34
N ILE A 25 -3.71 8.86 -0.05
CA ILE A 25 -3.08 9.79 0.90
C ILE A 25 -4.14 10.48 1.77
N LYS A 26 -5.26 10.91 1.17
CA LYS A 26 -6.36 11.53 1.91
C LYS A 26 -6.96 10.57 2.96
N GLU A 27 -7.26 9.34 2.57
CA GLU A 27 -7.82 8.33 3.47
C GLU A 27 -6.85 7.97 4.59
N TYR A 28 -5.57 7.89 4.29
CA TYR A 28 -4.53 7.70 5.30
C TYR A 28 -4.48 8.85 6.31
N GLN A 29 -4.48 10.10 5.84
CA GLN A 29 -4.48 11.28 6.72
C GLN A 29 -5.74 11.36 7.56
N ASP A 30 -6.91 11.09 6.98
CA ASP A 30 -8.19 11.04 7.68
C ASP A 30 -8.17 9.90 8.72
N GLY A 31 -7.61 8.75 8.39
CA GLY A 31 -7.46 7.60 9.29
C GLY A 31 -6.58 7.89 10.49
N LYS A 32 -5.45 8.55 10.30
CA LYS A 32 -4.56 8.97 11.40
C LYS A 32 -5.25 9.92 12.40
N ASN A 33 -6.10 10.80 11.90
CA ASN A 33 -6.80 11.80 12.67
C ASN A 33 -8.21 11.34 13.10
N GLY A 34 -8.59 10.11 12.79
CA GLY A 34 -9.87 9.53 13.12
C GLY A 34 -10.00 9.10 14.59
N ASN A 35 -11.12 8.44 14.90
CA ASN A 35 -11.31 7.82 16.20
C ASN A 35 -10.34 6.63 16.40
N ARG A 36 -10.37 6.00 17.58
CA ARG A 36 -9.45 4.92 17.93
C ARG A 36 -9.53 3.75 16.93
N ASP A 37 -10.74 3.30 16.59
CA ASP A 37 -10.92 2.15 15.70
C ASP A 37 -10.35 2.43 14.30
N ILE A 38 -10.58 3.60 13.77
CA ILE A 38 -10.03 4.02 12.46
C ILE A 38 -8.51 4.12 12.51
N ARG A 39 -7.94 4.65 13.60
CA ARG A 39 -6.48 4.66 13.77
C ARG A 39 -5.88 3.26 13.85
N ASP A 40 -6.55 2.35 14.55
CA ASP A 40 -6.10 0.97 14.68
C ASP A 40 -6.12 0.25 13.32
N ILE A 41 -7.17 0.46 12.52
CA ILE A 41 -7.26 -0.07 11.15
C ILE A 41 -6.13 0.51 10.28
N THR A 42 -5.90 1.82 10.35
CA THR A 42 -4.82 2.48 9.60
C THR A 42 -3.45 1.92 9.99
N THR A 43 -3.21 1.73 11.29
CA THR A 43 -1.98 1.12 11.81
C THR A 43 -1.81 -0.32 11.32
N ALA A 44 -2.87 -1.11 11.33
CA ALA A 44 -2.85 -2.48 10.82
C ALA A 44 -2.52 -2.52 9.32
N TYR A 45 -3.07 -1.59 8.55
CA TYR A 45 -2.74 -1.45 7.12
C TYR A 45 -1.26 -1.14 6.90
N MET A 46 -0.70 -0.18 7.65
CA MET A 46 0.72 0.16 7.60
C MET A 46 1.60 -1.04 7.98
N SER A 47 1.21 -1.79 9.00
CA SER A 47 1.92 -3.02 9.41
C SER A 47 1.93 -4.06 8.29
N GLY A 48 0.81 -4.26 7.61
CA GLY A 48 0.69 -5.16 6.46
C GLY A 48 1.59 -4.75 5.30
N MET A 49 1.67 -3.46 4.99
CA MET A 49 2.56 -2.94 3.96
C MET A 49 4.04 -3.17 4.33
N GLY A 50 4.42 -2.91 5.56
CA GLY A 50 5.78 -3.16 6.04
C GLY A 50 6.19 -4.62 5.88
N ALA A 51 5.31 -5.54 6.27
CA ALA A 51 5.52 -6.97 6.07
C ALA A 51 5.63 -7.33 4.59
N ALA A 52 4.74 -6.81 3.75
CA ALA A 52 4.74 -7.09 2.30
C ALA A 52 6.04 -6.62 1.63
N TYR A 53 6.52 -5.42 1.94
CA TYR A 53 7.78 -4.91 1.37
C TYR A 53 8.99 -5.67 1.87
N THR A 54 9.00 -6.09 3.13
CA THR A 54 10.07 -6.93 3.69
C THR A 54 10.13 -8.27 2.95
N TRP A 55 9.00 -8.91 2.75
CA TRP A 55 8.93 -10.17 2.02
C TRP A 55 9.30 -10.00 0.54
N ALA A 56 8.85 -8.94 -0.12
CA ALA A 56 9.23 -8.64 -1.50
C ALA A 56 10.75 -8.52 -1.65
N ASN A 57 11.41 -7.79 -0.76
CA ASN A 57 12.87 -7.68 -0.75
C ASN A 57 13.54 -9.03 -0.48
N SER A 58 13.01 -9.85 0.42
CA SER A 58 13.55 -11.18 0.72
C SER A 58 13.48 -12.11 -0.50
N GLU A 59 12.40 -12.04 -1.26
CA GLU A 59 12.27 -12.80 -2.50
C GLU A 59 13.27 -12.33 -3.57
N LEU A 60 13.42 -11.02 -3.73
CA LEU A 60 14.41 -10.45 -4.66
C LEU A 60 15.84 -10.86 -4.27
N GLU A 61 16.18 -10.80 -2.97
CA GLU A 61 17.50 -11.22 -2.47
C GLU A 61 17.76 -12.70 -2.76
N ARG A 62 16.78 -13.57 -2.51
CA ARG A 62 16.87 -15.00 -2.79
C ARG A 62 17.13 -15.26 -4.28
N ASP A 63 16.46 -14.52 -5.16
CA ASP A 63 16.57 -14.64 -6.60
C ASP A 63 17.73 -13.83 -7.18
N ARG A 64 18.61 -13.27 -6.34
CA ARG A 64 19.77 -12.44 -6.73
C ARG A 64 19.39 -11.26 -7.61
N GLN A 65 18.22 -10.69 -7.39
CA GLN A 65 17.73 -9.50 -8.06
C GLN A 65 18.03 -8.24 -7.24
N PRO A 66 18.12 -7.06 -7.88
CA PRO A 66 18.22 -5.80 -7.17
C PRO A 66 17.08 -5.61 -6.18
N LEU A 67 17.40 -5.20 -4.95
CA LEU A 67 16.41 -4.92 -3.92
C LEU A 67 15.63 -3.64 -4.23
N LEU A 68 14.41 -3.55 -3.72
CA LEU A 68 13.61 -2.32 -3.81
C LEU A 68 14.25 -1.19 -3.02
N PHE A 69 14.78 -1.50 -1.85
CA PHE A 69 15.52 -0.61 -0.95
C PHE A 69 16.43 -1.45 -0.05
N CYS A 70 17.41 -0.83 0.58
CA CYS A 70 18.42 -1.53 1.38
C CYS A 70 18.36 -1.11 2.86
N GLN A 71 17.36 -1.62 3.60
CA GLN A 71 17.27 -1.38 5.05
C GLN A 71 18.35 -2.16 5.81
N PRO A 72 18.86 -1.62 6.94
CA PRO A 72 19.71 -2.38 7.83
C PRO A 72 19.01 -3.66 8.34
N ARG A 73 19.73 -4.76 8.41
CA ARG A 73 19.16 -6.07 8.81
C ARG A 73 18.56 -6.08 10.21
N THR A 74 19.03 -5.20 11.08
CA THR A 74 18.55 -5.05 12.46
C THR A 74 17.34 -4.13 12.59
N LEU A 75 16.93 -3.46 11.50
CA LEU A 75 15.83 -2.52 11.51
C LEU A 75 14.54 -3.18 11.03
N ALA A 76 13.53 -3.22 11.89
CA ALA A 76 12.18 -3.66 11.53
C ALA A 76 11.37 -2.50 10.93
N LEU A 77 10.62 -2.76 9.87
CA LEU A 77 9.67 -1.82 9.27
C LEU A 77 8.37 -1.77 10.09
N ARG A 78 8.45 -1.17 11.27
CA ARG A 78 7.30 -1.03 12.17
C ARG A 78 6.38 0.11 11.72
N PRO A 79 5.09 0.07 12.07
CA PRO A 79 4.12 1.09 11.68
C PRO A 79 4.53 2.52 12.04
N ASP A 80 5.15 2.74 13.19
CA ASP A 80 5.62 4.06 13.63
C ASP A 80 6.71 4.62 12.71
N LEU A 81 7.68 3.81 12.32
CA LEU A 81 8.71 4.19 11.37
C LEU A 81 8.12 4.48 9.99
N LEU A 82 7.26 3.59 9.50
CA LEU A 82 6.62 3.75 8.19
C LEU A 82 5.76 5.02 8.14
N THR A 83 5.03 5.31 9.21
CA THR A 83 4.25 6.55 9.34
C THR A 83 5.14 7.79 9.26
N GLN A 84 6.27 7.81 9.97
CA GLN A 84 7.21 8.93 9.91
C GLN A 84 7.80 9.14 8.52
N LEU A 85 8.17 8.06 7.85
CA LEU A 85 8.72 8.12 6.50
C LEU A 85 7.67 8.60 5.49
N LEU A 86 6.46 8.05 5.56
CA LEU A 86 5.35 8.42 4.68
C LEU A 86 4.93 9.87 4.90
N ASP A 87 4.78 10.31 6.14
CA ASP A 87 4.40 11.69 6.48
C ASP A 87 5.39 12.72 5.92
N ARG A 88 6.67 12.37 5.93
CA ARG A 88 7.70 13.22 5.33
C ARG A 88 7.63 13.22 3.81
N GLU A 89 7.44 12.07 3.21
CA GLU A 89 7.40 11.91 1.75
C GLU A 89 6.24 12.66 1.12
N ILE A 90 5.05 12.56 1.71
CA ILE A 90 3.83 13.19 1.17
C ILE A 90 3.80 14.71 1.31
N GLN A 91 4.77 15.32 1.99
CA GLN A 91 4.95 16.78 2.00
C GLN A 91 5.48 17.29 0.66
N ASN A 92 6.02 16.41 -0.19
CA ASN A 92 6.43 16.78 -1.54
C ASN A 92 5.18 17.21 -2.34
N PRO A 93 5.18 18.43 -2.94
CA PRO A 93 4.02 18.95 -3.68
C PRO A 93 3.67 18.15 -4.94
N ALA A 94 4.51 17.21 -5.37
CA ALA A 94 4.19 16.29 -6.46
C ALA A 94 3.09 15.28 -6.07
N TYR A 95 2.87 15.04 -4.77
CA TYR A 95 1.81 14.15 -4.31
C TYR A 95 0.47 14.88 -4.22
N ARG A 96 -0.57 14.19 -4.67
CA ARG A 96 -1.96 14.64 -4.58
C ARG A 96 -2.75 13.74 -3.63
N PRO A 97 -3.86 14.24 -3.03
CA PRO A 97 -4.65 13.47 -2.06
C PRO A 97 -5.16 12.12 -2.56
N GLU A 98 -5.39 11.99 -3.86
CA GLU A 98 -5.88 10.76 -4.50
C GLU A 98 -4.78 9.74 -4.85
N HIS A 99 -3.50 10.07 -4.68
CA HIS A 99 -2.43 9.12 -4.93
C HIS A 99 -2.44 8.00 -3.88
N PRO A 100 -2.11 6.76 -4.27
CA PRO A 100 -2.04 5.63 -3.34
C PRO A 100 -0.82 5.76 -2.40
N ILE A 101 -1.03 5.48 -1.12
CA ILE A 101 0.06 5.55 -0.13
C ILE A 101 1.13 4.48 -0.36
N GLU A 102 0.79 3.37 -0.98
CA GLU A 102 1.74 2.31 -1.31
C GLU A 102 2.85 2.81 -2.22
N ALA A 103 2.50 3.59 -3.23
CA ALA A 103 3.48 4.21 -4.12
C ALA A 103 4.34 5.25 -3.38
N ALA A 104 3.73 6.11 -2.57
CA ALA A 104 4.45 7.10 -1.78
C ALA A 104 5.41 6.42 -0.78
N LEU A 105 4.96 5.36 -0.12
CA LEU A 105 5.76 4.66 0.88
C LEU A 105 6.96 3.94 0.26
N ILE A 106 6.83 3.32 -0.90
CA ILE A 106 7.98 2.70 -1.56
C ILE A 106 9.05 3.73 -1.95
N PHE A 107 8.66 4.92 -2.40
CA PHE A 107 9.59 6.01 -2.65
C PHE A 107 10.23 6.54 -1.36
N ALA A 108 9.46 6.64 -0.28
CA ALA A 108 9.98 7.02 1.04
C ALA A 108 11.05 6.03 1.52
N LEU A 109 10.80 4.73 1.39
CA LEU A 109 11.75 3.68 1.76
C LEU A 109 13.02 3.71 0.90
N LYS A 110 12.89 3.93 -0.40
CA LYS A 110 14.05 4.09 -1.30
C LYS A 110 14.92 5.29 -0.95
N ARG A 111 14.32 6.39 -0.52
CA ARG A 111 15.06 7.59 -0.08
C ARG A 111 15.73 7.39 1.28
N ALA A 112 15.05 6.72 2.20
CA ALA A 112 15.57 6.47 3.54
C ALA A 112 16.67 5.39 3.54
N PHE A 113 16.55 4.40 2.69
CA PHE A 113 17.42 3.23 2.62
C PHE A 113 17.90 2.97 1.18
N PRO A 114 18.70 3.87 0.61
CA PRO A 114 19.24 3.64 -0.74
C PRO A 114 20.18 2.43 -0.75
N CYS A 115 20.17 1.74 -1.87
CA CYS A 115 21.13 0.65 -2.12
C CYS A 115 22.45 1.14 -2.71
#